data_1e045e426b4e62cdba2c98387c1913e8
#
_entry.id   1e045e426b4e62cdba2c98387c1913e8
#
_cell.length_a   1.000
_cell.length_b   1.000
_cell.length_c   1.000
_cell.angle_alpha   90.00
_cell.angle_beta   90.00
_cell.angle_gamma   90.00
#
_symmetry.space_group_name_H-M   'P 1'
#
loop_
_entity.id
_entity.type
_entity.pdbx_description
1 polymer ?
#
loop_
_entity_poly.entity_id
_entity_poly.type
_entity_poly.pdbx_seq_one_letter_code
_entity_poly.pdbx_strand_id
1 'polypeptide(L)'
;MSIQTKIIKKIHRKLNHQWNDLKSTLGANKELFQKAKGARMLVYHGICKSNHTRFNSIFLTEKIFEEHLQFYAKYFHIISLDNYYNKNFNDLKFNICITFDDGFANNHKYVLPLLDKYKIPATFFVTAIRDAGYDILWNDLLCLLQKYGPATFQLFDEKFYKDNSEKYVSGNTKTLLKDFLMKDDFYKKAELIKILDPYIDKYKKKEEDYWLQMTKEEIKELSSSPLATIGSHGYYHNDLSQVSINDASNEMRSSKQWLENITGKPINAVAFPYGNYTRQVIKEAKKIGFDQLLATDFLFPEDHTDKALRERMTINPYISINNQMIAIIDGKYK
;
A
#
# COMPACT_ATOMS: atom_id res chain seq x y z
N MET A 1 11.77 -23.81 -10.91
CA MET A 1 13.09 -23.14 -10.81
C MET A 1 13.84 -23.77 -9.64
N SER A 2 15.06 -24.30 -9.83
CA SER A 2 15.83 -25.00 -8.78
C SER A 2 16.24 -24.06 -7.62
N ILE A 3 16.48 -24.61 -6.44
CA ILE A 3 16.97 -23.87 -5.25
C ILE A 3 18.29 -23.16 -5.60
N GLN A 4 19.19 -23.84 -6.32
CA GLN A 4 20.46 -23.27 -6.77
C GLN A 4 20.27 -22.02 -7.65
N THR A 5 19.31 -22.04 -8.59
CA THR A 5 19.01 -20.90 -9.46
C THR A 5 18.47 -19.69 -8.63
N LYS A 6 17.68 -19.96 -7.59
CA LYS A 6 17.20 -18.89 -6.68
C LYS A 6 18.34 -18.26 -5.88
N ILE A 7 19.27 -19.08 -5.38
CA ILE A 7 20.44 -18.61 -4.61
C ILE A 7 21.36 -17.75 -5.51
N ILE A 8 21.68 -18.24 -6.71
CA ILE A 8 22.54 -17.50 -7.67
C ILE A 8 21.90 -16.13 -8.02
N LYS A 9 20.60 -16.10 -8.31
CA LYS A 9 19.89 -14.85 -8.57
C LYS A 9 19.93 -13.88 -7.38
N LYS A 10 19.81 -14.39 -6.15
CA LYS A 10 19.88 -13.58 -4.93
C LYS A 10 21.28 -12.98 -4.73
N ILE A 11 22.33 -13.77 -4.95
CA ILE A 11 23.72 -13.31 -4.88
C ILE A 11 24.00 -12.25 -5.94
N HIS A 12 23.62 -12.50 -7.19
CA HIS A 12 23.82 -11.56 -8.30
C HIS A 12 23.10 -10.23 -8.04
N ARG A 13 21.86 -10.28 -7.55
CA ARG A 13 21.12 -9.07 -7.15
C ARG A 13 21.83 -8.30 -6.05
N LYS A 14 22.35 -8.98 -5.01
CA LYS A 14 23.08 -8.34 -3.92
C LYS A 14 24.36 -7.64 -4.43
N LEU A 15 25.12 -8.29 -5.32
CA LEU A 15 26.31 -7.70 -5.93
C LEU A 15 25.98 -6.48 -6.79
N ASN A 16 24.91 -6.54 -7.59
CA ASN A 16 24.44 -5.40 -8.38
C ASN A 16 24.03 -4.22 -7.49
N HIS A 17 23.33 -4.47 -6.37
CA HIS A 17 22.96 -3.42 -5.43
C HIS A 17 24.21 -2.76 -4.82
N GLN A 18 25.19 -3.54 -4.37
CA GLN A 18 26.45 -3.01 -3.83
C GLN A 18 27.22 -2.19 -4.86
N TRP A 19 27.25 -2.65 -6.11
CA TRP A 19 27.89 -1.94 -7.22
C TRP A 19 27.20 -0.60 -7.53
N ASN A 20 25.87 -0.57 -7.53
CA ASN A 20 25.11 0.66 -7.72
C ASN A 20 25.35 1.66 -6.57
N ASP A 21 25.42 1.18 -5.33
CA ASP A 21 25.72 2.03 -4.18
C ASP A 21 27.12 2.62 -4.25
N LEU A 22 28.13 1.82 -4.66
CA LEU A 22 29.48 2.29 -4.88
C LEU A 22 29.53 3.37 -5.98
N LYS A 23 28.88 3.13 -7.13
CA LYS A 23 28.77 4.12 -8.22
C LYS A 23 28.12 5.42 -7.74
N SER A 24 27.09 5.33 -6.92
CA SER A 24 26.41 6.51 -6.37
C SER A 24 27.31 7.30 -5.42
N THR A 25 28.07 6.62 -4.57
CA THR A 25 29.05 7.25 -3.67
C THR A 25 30.15 7.98 -4.46
N LEU A 26 30.55 7.44 -5.61
CA LEU A 26 31.52 8.05 -6.52
C LEU A 26 30.89 9.13 -7.44
N GLY A 27 29.59 9.41 -7.30
CA GLY A 27 28.88 10.39 -8.12
C GLY A 27 28.55 9.92 -9.55
N ALA A 28 28.91 8.68 -9.92
CA ALA A 28 28.73 8.16 -11.29
C ALA A 28 27.26 8.02 -11.71
N ASN A 29 26.31 7.88 -10.75
CA ASN A 29 24.89 7.79 -11.05
C ASN A 29 24.20 9.17 -11.16
N LYS A 30 24.89 10.29 -10.88
CA LYS A 30 24.31 11.63 -10.90
C LYS A 30 23.72 11.97 -12.28
N GLU A 31 24.47 11.67 -13.33
CA GLU A 31 24.04 11.92 -14.71
C GLU A 31 22.80 11.08 -15.08
N LEU A 32 22.74 9.80 -14.65
CA LEU A 32 21.57 8.95 -14.82
C LEU A 32 20.31 9.61 -14.24
N PHE A 33 20.37 10.09 -13.01
CA PHE A 33 19.24 10.72 -12.34
C PHE A 33 18.84 12.07 -12.97
N GLN A 34 19.82 12.86 -13.42
CA GLN A 34 19.55 14.15 -14.04
C GLN A 34 18.97 14.04 -15.46
N LYS A 35 19.34 12.99 -16.20
CA LYS A 35 18.88 12.76 -17.59
C LYS A 35 17.65 11.84 -17.67
N ALA A 36 17.22 11.26 -16.55
CA ALA A 36 16.05 10.37 -16.52
C ALA A 36 14.80 11.10 -17.01
N LYS A 37 14.05 10.43 -17.88
CA LYS A 37 12.77 10.90 -18.42
C LYS A 37 11.71 9.82 -18.29
N GLY A 38 10.44 10.22 -18.31
CA GLY A 38 9.31 9.31 -18.16
C GLY A 38 8.46 9.65 -16.94
N ALA A 39 7.59 8.72 -16.56
CA ALA A 39 6.69 8.90 -15.42
C ALA A 39 6.49 7.58 -14.66
N ARG A 40 6.36 7.65 -13.33
CA ARG A 40 6.07 6.50 -12.48
C ARG A 40 5.12 6.90 -11.36
N MET A 41 4.12 6.07 -11.12
CA MET A 41 3.28 6.16 -9.95
C MET A 41 3.80 5.20 -8.88
N LEU A 42 3.95 5.69 -7.65
CA LEU A 42 4.57 4.96 -6.55
C LEU A 42 3.56 4.65 -5.47
N VAL A 43 3.64 3.44 -4.90
CA VAL A 43 2.83 3.03 -3.76
C VAL A 43 3.68 2.97 -2.50
N TYR A 44 3.31 3.75 -1.53
CA TYR A 44 3.72 3.67 -0.13
C TYR A 44 2.55 3.13 0.72
N HIS A 45 2.85 2.73 1.94
CA HIS A 45 1.85 2.33 2.94
C HIS A 45 2.11 3.08 4.25
N GLY A 46 2.36 2.39 5.34
CA GLY A 46 2.64 3.04 6.61
C GLY A 46 4.04 3.63 6.70
N ILE A 47 4.12 4.79 7.37
CA ILE A 47 5.37 5.45 7.72
C ILE A 47 5.46 5.47 9.26
N CYS A 48 6.41 4.74 9.84
CA CYS A 48 6.58 4.63 11.28
C CYS A 48 7.83 5.36 11.77
N LYS A 49 7.93 5.57 13.08
CA LYS A 49 9.09 6.28 13.65
C LYS A 49 10.39 5.49 13.55
N SER A 50 10.33 4.18 13.78
CA SER A 50 11.51 3.31 13.81
C SER A 50 11.14 1.86 13.51
N ASN A 51 12.14 1.04 13.17
CA ASN A 51 11.98 -0.41 12.99
C ASN A 51 10.83 -0.80 12.05
N HIS A 52 10.81 -0.21 10.87
CA HIS A 52 9.73 -0.28 9.89
C HIS A 52 9.33 -1.71 9.46
N THR A 53 10.26 -2.66 9.45
CA THR A 53 9.98 -4.05 9.07
C THR A 53 9.54 -4.96 10.22
N ARG A 54 9.26 -4.39 11.40
CA ARG A 54 8.94 -5.15 12.61
C ARG A 54 7.69 -6.01 12.49
N PHE A 55 6.65 -5.48 11.87
CA PHE A 55 5.36 -6.16 11.69
C PHE A 55 4.95 -6.20 10.22
N ASN A 56 5.16 -5.13 9.49
CA ASN A 56 4.75 -5.00 8.11
C ASN A 56 5.98 -4.80 7.21
N SER A 57 6.13 -5.65 6.20
CA SER A 57 7.30 -5.66 5.33
C SER A 57 7.31 -4.57 4.24
N ILE A 58 6.27 -3.72 4.22
CA ILE A 58 6.11 -2.65 3.21
C ILE A 58 6.14 -1.24 3.83
N PHE A 59 6.38 -1.13 5.14
CA PHE A 59 6.53 0.15 5.82
C PHE A 59 7.93 0.75 5.61
N LEU A 60 8.02 2.07 5.75
CA LEU A 60 9.27 2.81 5.86
C LEU A 60 9.35 3.57 7.19
N THR A 61 10.55 4.02 7.55
CA THR A 61 10.66 5.03 8.60
C THR A 61 10.44 6.43 8.04
N GLU A 62 9.97 7.35 8.88
CA GLU A 62 9.88 8.78 8.56
C GLU A 62 11.19 9.31 7.95
N LYS A 63 12.33 8.93 8.53
CA LYS A 63 13.66 9.33 8.03
C LYS A 63 13.91 8.84 6.59
N ILE A 64 13.65 7.57 6.30
CA ILE A 64 13.86 7.01 4.96
C ILE A 64 12.89 7.67 3.97
N PHE A 65 11.65 7.89 4.37
CA PHE A 65 10.68 8.58 3.53
C PHE A 65 11.10 10.02 3.23
N GLU A 66 11.59 10.76 4.24
CA GLU A 66 12.11 12.11 4.04
C GLU A 66 13.31 12.13 3.08
N GLU A 67 14.24 11.17 3.19
CA GLU A 67 15.35 11.01 2.25
C GLU A 67 14.84 10.77 0.81
N HIS A 68 13.75 10.01 0.64
CA HIS A 68 13.10 9.85 -0.68
C HIS A 68 12.57 11.18 -1.21
N LEU A 69 11.85 11.96 -0.38
CA LEU A 69 11.32 13.27 -0.78
C LEU A 69 12.43 14.25 -1.17
N GLN A 70 13.54 14.29 -0.42
CA GLN A 70 14.72 15.11 -0.75
C GLN A 70 15.32 14.72 -2.10
N PHE A 71 15.41 13.40 -2.36
CA PHE A 71 15.91 12.92 -3.63
C PHE A 71 14.98 13.31 -4.78
N TYR A 72 13.67 13.12 -4.64
CA TYR A 72 12.69 13.49 -5.66
C TYR A 72 12.74 15.00 -5.95
N ALA A 73 12.72 15.82 -4.91
CA ALA A 73 12.80 17.28 -5.07
C ALA A 73 14.06 17.70 -5.83
N LYS A 74 15.17 16.99 -5.65
CA LYS A 74 16.45 17.31 -6.30
C LYS A 74 16.51 16.89 -7.77
N TYR A 75 15.98 15.71 -8.12
CA TYR A 75 16.24 15.11 -9.45
C TYR A 75 14.98 14.96 -10.31
N PHE A 76 13.80 14.84 -9.72
CA PHE A 76 12.57 14.50 -10.41
C PHE A 76 11.55 15.64 -10.37
N HIS A 77 10.44 15.47 -11.04
CA HIS A 77 9.29 16.35 -11.00
C HIS A 77 8.13 15.62 -10.35
N ILE A 78 7.61 16.14 -9.24
CA ILE A 78 6.55 15.48 -8.49
C ILE A 78 5.22 16.11 -8.88
N ILE A 79 4.26 15.27 -9.24
CA ILE A 79 2.95 15.69 -9.74
C ILE A 79 1.81 15.02 -8.97
N SER A 80 0.66 15.67 -8.97
CA SER A 80 -0.58 15.11 -8.41
C SER A 80 -1.10 13.95 -9.25
N LEU A 81 -2.03 13.18 -8.69
CA LEU A 81 -2.72 12.09 -9.39
C LEU A 81 -3.44 12.61 -10.64
N ASP A 82 -4.16 13.73 -10.53
CA ASP A 82 -4.86 14.36 -11.66
C ASP A 82 -3.90 14.74 -12.77
N ASN A 83 -2.76 15.36 -12.44
CA ASN A 83 -1.73 15.69 -13.43
C ASN A 83 -1.16 14.45 -14.10
N TYR A 84 -1.03 13.33 -13.36
CA TYR A 84 -0.57 12.07 -13.93
C TYR A 84 -1.59 11.51 -14.95
N TYR A 85 -2.89 11.51 -14.62
CA TYR A 85 -3.95 11.05 -15.52
C TYR A 85 -4.12 11.96 -16.74
N ASN A 86 -3.99 13.27 -16.56
CA ASN A 86 -4.04 14.27 -17.64
C ASN A 86 -2.74 14.35 -18.45
N LYS A 87 -1.71 13.54 -18.11
CA LYS A 87 -0.39 13.54 -18.76
C LYS A 87 0.31 14.91 -18.75
N ASN A 88 0.06 15.72 -17.72
CA ASN A 88 0.73 17.01 -17.51
C ASN A 88 2.16 16.77 -16.98
N PHE A 89 2.99 16.18 -17.82
CA PHE A 89 4.36 15.79 -17.50
C PHE A 89 5.35 16.90 -17.81
N ASN A 90 6.43 16.94 -17.04
CA ASN A 90 7.63 17.71 -17.37
C ASN A 90 8.50 16.87 -18.32
N ASP A 91 8.71 17.35 -19.54
CA ASP A 91 9.48 16.62 -20.58
C ASP A 91 10.99 16.60 -20.33
N LEU A 92 11.47 17.43 -19.40
CA LEU A 92 12.90 17.54 -19.06
C LEU A 92 13.29 16.69 -17.85
N LYS A 93 12.33 16.20 -17.07
CA LYS A 93 12.55 15.45 -15.83
C LYS A 93 11.76 14.15 -15.80
N PHE A 94 12.18 13.22 -14.96
CA PHE A 94 11.37 12.06 -14.61
C PHE A 94 10.22 12.48 -13.67
N ASN A 95 8.98 12.10 -14.00
CA ASN A 95 7.80 12.52 -13.26
C ASN A 95 7.41 11.45 -12.22
N ILE A 96 7.12 11.86 -10.99
CA ILE A 96 6.74 11.00 -9.90
C ILE A 96 5.34 11.38 -9.40
N CYS A 97 4.44 10.41 -9.30
CA CYS A 97 3.18 10.54 -8.58
C CYS A 97 3.26 9.67 -7.32
N ILE A 98 3.02 10.24 -6.14
CA ILE A 98 3.12 9.57 -4.85
C ILE A 98 1.73 9.17 -4.39
N THR A 99 1.55 7.89 -4.04
CA THR A 99 0.30 7.38 -3.45
C THR A 99 0.60 6.59 -2.17
N PHE A 100 -0.36 6.62 -1.25
CA PHE A 100 -0.35 5.84 -0.02
C PHE A 100 -1.60 4.98 0.03
N ASP A 101 -1.49 3.73 0.43
CA ASP A 101 -2.61 2.81 0.58
C ASP A 101 -2.91 2.53 2.07
N ASP A 102 -4.03 1.87 2.33
CA ASP A 102 -4.56 1.37 3.61
C ASP A 102 -5.16 2.42 4.54
N GLY A 103 -4.72 3.67 4.54
CA GLY A 103 -5.29 4.72 5.40
C GLY A 103 -4.77 4.70 6.84
N PHE A 104 -3.49 4.38 7.05
CA PHE A 104 -2.86 4.38 8.38
C PHE A 104 -2.82 5.78 9.02
N ALA A 105 -3.09 5.88 10.33
CA ALA A 105 -3.00 7.12 11.10
C ALA A 105 -1.59 7.75 11.06
N ASN A 106 -0.56 6.92 10.89
CA ASN A 106 0.81 7.38 10.73
C ASN A 106 1.03 8.22 9.44
N ASN A 107 0.16 8.11 8.43
CA ASN A 107 0.20 8.98 7.25
C ASN A 107 -0.19 10.42 7.61
N HIS A 108 -1.23 10.60 8.40
CA HIS A 108 -1.58 11.93 8.92
C HIS A 108 -0.46 12.46 9.84
N LYS A 109 0.02 11.62 10.77
CA LYS A 109 0.98 12.01 11.80
C LYS A 109 2.37 12.37 11.28
N TYR A 110 2.92 11.61 10.31
CA TYR A 110 4.30 11.74 9.85
C TYR A 110 4.42 12.20 8.39
N VAL A 111 3.48 11.82 7.51
CA VAL A 111 3.58 12.15 6.09
C VAL A 111 3.11 13.57 5.81
N LEU A 112 1.95 13.97 6.32
CA LEU A 112 1.39 15.31 6.04
C LEU A 112 2.37 16.45 6.38
N PRO A 113 3.06 16.47 7.55
CA PRO A 113 4.04 17.51 7.84
C PRO A 113 5.23 17.55 6.86
N LEU A 114 5.65 16.39 6.35
CA LEU A 114 6.72 16.31 5.35
C LEU A 114 6.25 16.80 3.98
N LEU A 115 5.02 16.47 3.56
CA LEU A 115 4.45 17.01 2.33
C LEU A 115 4.39 18.55 2.39
N ASP A 116 3.96 19.11 3.52
CA ASP A 116 3.91 20.57 3.73
C ASP A 116 5.31 21.19 3.72
N LYS A 117 6.29 20.54 4.34
CA LYS A 117 7.69 20.98 4.35
C LYS A 117 8.30 21.07 2.95
N TYR A 118 8.07 20.07 2.11
CA TYR A 118 8.67 19.95 0.78
C TYR A 118 7.75 20.45 -0.34
N LYS A 119 6.49 20.86 -0.03
CA LYS A 119 5.46 21.30 -0.99
C LYS A 119 5.18 20.22 -2.07
N ILE A 120 5.06 18.99 -1.63
CA ILE A 120 4.90 17.82 -2.47
C ILE A 120 3.46 17.29 -2.40
N PRO A 121 2.77 17.10 -3.55
CA PRO A 121 1.44 16.49 -3.54
C PRO A 121 1.52 14.97 -3.38
N ALA A 122 0.51 14.38 -2.71
CA ALA A 122 0.30 12.94 -2.64
C ALA A 122 -1.19 12.59 -2.58
N THR A 123 -1.53 11.34 -2.94
CA THR A 123 -2.88 10.79 -2.85
C THR A 123 -2.92 9.67 -1.81
N PHE A 124 -3.94 9.69 -0.96
CA PHE A 124 -4.13 8.71 0.11
C PHE A 124 -5.37 7.88 -0.16
N PHE A 125 -5.18 6.60 -0.41
CA PHE A 125 -6.26 5.63 -0.59
C PHE A 125 -6.64 5.04 0.76
N VAL A 126 -7.81 5.43 1.26
CA VAL A 126 -8.25 5.16 2.62
C VAL A 126 -9.35 4.09 2.59
N THR A 127 -9.24 3.11 3.50
CA THR A 127 -10.30 2.14 3.74
C THR A 127 -11.39 2.74 4.62
N ALA A 128 -12.63 2.33 4.45
CA ALA A 128 -13.73 2.77 5.30
C ALA A 128 -13.92 1.88 6.54
N ILE A 129 -12.90 1.15 6.97
CA ILE A 129 -12.97 0.17 8.06
C ILE A 129 -13.39 0.81 9.40
N ARG A 130 -13.09 2.09 9.60
CA ARG A 130 -13.55 2.85 10.76
C ARG A 130 -15.08 3.02 10.82
N ASP A 131 -15.73 3.11 9.66
CA ASP A 131 -17.21 3.16 9.61
C ASP A 131 -17.83 1.82 10.01
N ALA A 132 -17.13 0.73 9.74
CA ALA A 132 -17.51 -0.62 10.18
C ALA A 132 -17.25 -0.87 11.68
N GLY A 133 -16.69 0.10 12.42
CA GLY A 133 -16.43 -0.01 13.86
C GLY A 133 -15.09 -0.62 14.23
N TYR A 134 -14.16 -0.77 13.27
CA TYR A 134 -12.84 -1.32 13.51
C TYR A 134 -11.74 -0.26 13.33
N ASP A 135 -10.70 -0.36 14.14
CA ASP A 135 -9.54 0.54 14.11
C ASP A 135 -8.27 -0.10 13.54
N ILE A 136 -8.37 -1.37 13.15
CA ILE A 136 -7.29 -2.20 12.63
C ILE A 136 -7.77 -2.99 11.40
N LEU A 137 -6.91 -3.14 10.41
CA LEU A 137 -7.15 -4.08 9.31
C LEU A 137 -6.81 -5.51 9.75
N TRP A 138 -7.56 -6.48 9.27
CA TRP A 138 -7.38 -7.88 9.62
C TRP A 138 -5.97 -8.42 9.32
N ASN A 139 -5.34 -7.96 8.25
CA ASN A 139 -3.96 -8.32 7.88
C ASN A 139 -2.93 -7.74 8.84
N ASP A 140 -3.15 -6.54 9.37
CA ASP A 140 -2.27 -5.93 10.37
C ASP A 140 -2.46 -6.62 11.74
N LEU A 141 -3.70 -7.01 12.08
CA LEU A 141 -3.95 -7.87 13.23
C LEU A 141 -3.14 -9.17 13.13
N LEU A 142 -3.11 -9.84 11.98
CA LEU A 142 -2.30 -11.05 11.79
C LEU A 142 -0.81 -10.80 12.04
N CYS A 143 -0.29 -9.66 11.60
CA CYS A 143 1.11 -9.30 11.86
C CYS A 143 1.42 -9.14 13.35
N LEU A 144 0.51 -8.54 14.12
CA LEU A 144 0.65 -8.43 15.58
C LEU A 144 0.49 -9.79 16.27
N LEU A 145 -0.45 -10.61 15.81
CA LEU A 145 -0.72 -11.93 16.36
C LEU A 145 0.45 -12.91 16.15
N GLN A 146 1.22 -12.79 15.09
CA GLN A 146 2.45 -13.56 14.93
C GLN A 146 3.37 -13.41 16.13
N LYS A 147 3.44 -12.23 16.70
CA LYS A 147 4.30 -11.95 17.86
C LYS A 147 3.59 -12.13 19.21
N TYR A 148 2.36 -11.70 19.32
CA TYR A 148 1.67 -11.54 20.61
C TYR A 148 0.48 -12.49 20.79
N GLY A 149 0.02 -13.12 19.73
CA GLY A 149 -1.15 -14.01 19.77
C GLY A 149 -0.86 -15.37 20.41
N PRO A 150 -1.91 -16.14 20.69
CA PRO A 150 -1.80 -17.46 21.30
C PRO A 150 -1.11 -18.48 20.38
N ALA A 151 -0.60 -19.56 20.94
CA ALA A 151 0.00 -20.64 20.14
C ALA A 151 -1.03 -21.34 19.24
N THR A 152 -2.28 -21.43 19.70
CA THR A 152 -3.40 -22.04 18.96
C THR A 152 -4.69 -21.29 19.24
N PHE A 153 -5.63 -21.32 18.30
CA PHE A 153 -7.00 -20.86 18.48
C PHE A 153 -7.96 -21.61 17.55
N GLN A 154 -9.26 -21.48 17.82
CA GLN A 154 -10.34 -22.01 17.00
C GLN A 154 -11.01 -20.85 16.24
N LEU A 155 -11.20 -21.00 14.93
CA LEU A 155 -12.00 -20.09 14.12
C LEU A 155 -12.98 -20.93 13.29
N PHE A 156 -14.29 -20.81 13.60
CA PHE A 156 -15.33 -21.72 13.12
C PHE A 156 -14.95 -23.19 13.44
N ASP A 157 -15.07 -24.07 12.47
CA ASP A 157 -14.74 -25.50 12.63
C ASP A 157 -13.24 -25.82 12.38
N GLU A 158 -12.41 -24.79 12.25
CA GLU A 158 -11.00 -24.94 11.93
C GLU A 158 -10.08 -24.51 13.09
N LYS A 159 -9.19 -25.41 13.50
CA LYS A 159 -8.15 -25.13 14.48
C LYS A 159 -6.89 -24.63 13.80
N PHE A 160 -6.39 -23.49 14.22
CA PHE A 160 -5.13 -22.92 13.75
C PHE A 160 -4.04 -23.02 14.81
N TYR A 161 -2.80 -23.20 14.37
CA TYR A 161 -1.62 -23.21 15.23
C TYR A 161 -0.46 -22.46 14.56
N LYS A 162 0.44 -21.92 15.36
CA LYS A 162 1.66 -21.29 14.84
C LYS A 162 2.64 -22.34 14.33
N ASP A 163 3.17 -22.12 13.13
CA ASP A 163 4.30 -22.89 12.59
C ASP A 163 5.65 -22.39 13.15
N ASN A 164 6.76 -22.97 12.69
CA ASN A 164 8.11 -22.56 13.09
C ASN A 164 8.49 -21.12 12.68
N SER A 165 7.69 -20.49 11.81
CA SER A 165 7.85 -19.10 11.35
C SER A 165 6.87 -18.15 12.06
N GLU A 166 6.22 -18.60 13.15
CA GLU A 166 5.19 -17.89 13.90
C GLU A 166 3.92 -17.57 13.08
N LYS A 167 3.75 -18.19 11.90
CA LYS A 167 2.56 -18.01 11.07
C LYS A 167 1.50 -19.03 11.44
N TYR A 168 0.24 -18.57 11.43
CA TYR A 168 -0.88 -19.49 11.69
C TYR A 168 -1.20 -20.35 10.46
N VAL A 169 -1.30 -21.65 10.69
CA VAL A 169 -1.67 -22.67 9.70
C VAL A 169 -2.83 -23.51 10.21
N SER A 170 -3.69 -23.91 9.29
CA SER A 170 -4.81 -24.81 9.55
C SER A 170 -4.32 -26.18 10.02
N GLY A 171 -4.98 -26.73 11.03
CA GLY A 171 -4.75 -28.09 11.51
C GLY A 171 -5.05 -29.14 10.46
N ASN A 172 -6.12 -28.96 9.70
CA ASN A 172 -6.62 -29.93 8.73
C ASN A 172 -5.93 -29.81 7.37
N THR A 173 -5.94 -28.60 6.79
CA THR A 173 -5.50 -28.38 5.39
C THR A 173 -4.06 -27.91 5.25
N LYS A 174 -3.41 -27.51 6.34
CA LYS A 174 -2.09 -26.85 6.35
C LYS A 174 -2.04 -25.53 5.57
N THR A 175 -3.18 -24.95 5.25
CA THR A 175 -3.30 -23.65 4.59
C THR A 175 -2.96 -22.54 5.58
N LEU A 176 -2.23 -21.51 5.12
CA LEU A 176 -1.98 -20.33 5.93
C LEU A 176 -3.30 -19.60 6.23
N LEU A 177 -3.47 -19.12 7.46
CA LEU A 177 -4.64 -18.36 7.87
C LEU A 177 -4.88 -17.14 6.97
N LYS A 178 -3.82 -16.46 6.53
CA LYS A 178 -3.92 -15.38 5.57
C LYS A 178 -4.62 -15.83 4.28
N ASP A 179 -4.19 -16.94 3.69
CA ASP A 179 -4.73 -17.47 2.43
C ASP A 179 -6.15 -18.00 2.60
N PHE A 180 -6.47 -18.53 3.79
CA PHE A 180 -7.82 -18.94 4.17
C PHE A 180 -8.77 -17.74 4.20
N LEU A 181 -8.36 -16.61 4.78
CA LEU A 181 -9.19 -15.42 4.94
C LEU A 181 -9.27 -14.54 3.67
N MET A 182 -8.24 -14.53 2.83
CA MET A 182 -8.24 -13.69 1.62
C MET A 182 -9.36 -14.01 0.65
N LYS A 183 -9.80 -15.25 0.60
CA LYS A 183 -10.83 -15.76 -0.33
C LYS A 183 -12.27 -15.53 0.17
N ASP A 184 -12.42 -15.03 1.37
CA ASP A 184 -13.72 -14.85 2.02
C ASP A 184 -14.10 -13.36 2.12
N ASP A 185 -15.38 -13.14 2.39
CA ASP A 185 -15.92 -11.83 2.76
C ASP A 185 -15.40 -11.33 4.11
N PHE A 186 -15.90 -10.17 4.56
CA PHE A 186 -15.46 -9.58 5.81
C PHE A 186 -15.99 -10.31 7.06
N TYR A 187 -17.03 -11.13 6.96
CA TYR A 187 -17.63 -11.81 8.12
C TYR A 187 -16.61 -12.67 8.87
N LYS A 188 -15.86 -13.51 8.16
CA LYS A 188 -14.82 -14.36 8.78
C LYS A 188 -13.67 -13.54 9.37
N LYS A 189 -13.33 -12.44 8.75
CA LYS A 189 -12.30 -11.50 9.22
C LYS A 189 -12.74 -10.77 10.49
N ALA A 190 -14.01 -10.38 10.56
CA ALA A 190 -14.61 -9.78 11.74
C ALA A 190 -14.64 -10.75 12.92
N GLU A 191 -15.00 -12.02 12.71
CA GLU A 191 -14.94 -13.05 13.76
C GLU A 191 -13.49 -13.29 14.23
N LEU A 192 -12.52 -13.30 13.32
CA LEU A 192 -11.11 -13.37 13.71
C LEU A 192 -10.73 -12.21 14.63
N ILE A 193 -11.09 -10.97 14.25
CA ILE A 193 -10.77 -9.78 15.05
C ILE A 193 -11.40 -9.94 16.45
N LYS A 194 -12.69 -10.28 16.53
CA LYS A 194 -13.40 -10.46 17.79
C LYS A 194 -12.74 -11.49 18.72
N ILE A 195 -12.29 -12.62 18.18
CA ILE A 195 -11.67 -13.71 18.95
C ILE A 195 -10.25 -13.33 19.40
N LEU A 196 -9.46 -12.69 18.55
CA LEU A 196 -8.02 -12.56 18.75
C LEU A 196 -7.56 -11.17 19.18
N ASP A 197 -8.35 -10.12 18.95
CA ASP A 197 -8.03 -8.77 19.37
C ASP A 197 -7.70 -8.66 20.88
N PRO A 198 -8.43 -9.34 21.79
CA PRO A 198 -8.11 -9.31 23.22
C PRO A 198 -6.69 -9.78 23.57
N TYR A 199 -6.06 -10.63 22.76
CA TYR A 199 -4.69 -11.08 23.01
C TYR A 199 -3.65 -10.00 22.77
N ILE A 200 -3.96 -9.03 21.90
CA ILE A 200 -3.03 -7.93 21.55
C ILE A 200 -3.37 -6.63 22.27
N ASP A 201 -4.48 -6.53 22.96
CA ASP A 201 -5.01 -5.27 23.52
C ASP A 201 -3.96 -4.51 24.36
N LYS A 202 -3.27 -5.21 25.27
CA LYS A 202 -2.19 -4.62 26.10
C LYS A 202 -0.98 -4.11 25.29
N TYR A 203 -0.85 -4.50 24.02
CA TYR A 203 0.25 -4.09 23.14
C TYR A 203 -0.16 -3.00 22.14
N LYS A 204 -1.46 -2.81 21.91
CA LYS A 204 -2.01 -1.89 20.91
C LYS A 204 -1.40 -0.50 21.02
N LYS A 205 -1.45 0.11 22.19
CA LYS A 205 -0.91 1.46 22.42
C LYS A 205 0.57 1.58 22.08
N LYS A 206 1.37 0.59 22.41
CA LYS A 206 2.81 0.57 22.14
C LYS A 206 3.13 0.41 20.65
N GLU A 207 2.30 -0.31 19.95
CA GLU A 207 2.52 -0.69 18.55
C GLU A 207 1.62 0.08 17.57
N GLU A 208 0.96 1.17 18.01
CA GLU A 208 -0.03 1.92 17.23
C GLU A 208 0.49 2.42 15.87
N ASP A 209 1.78 2.75 15.77
CA ASP A 209 2.41 3.17 14.51
C ASP A 209 2.38 2.09 13.40
N TYR A 210 2.03 0.85 13.72
CA TYR A 210 2.09 -0.25 12.75
C TYR A 210 0.73 -0.76 12.27
N TRP A 211 -0.38 -0.25 12.85
CA TRP A 211 -1.69 -0.82 12.58
C TRP A 211 -2.86 0.17 12.64
N LEU A 212 -2.72 1.29 13.38
CA LEU A 212 -3.83 2.19 13.66
C LEU A 212 -4.31 2.88 12.37
N GLN A 213 -5.61 2.80 12.12
CA GLN A 213 -6.27 3.46 11.01
C GLN A 213 -6.65 4.90 11.35
N MET A 214 -6.63 5.82 10.36
CA MET A 214 -7.03 7.21 10.56
C MET A 214 -8.47 7.33 11.06
N THR A 215 -8.72 8.29 11.94
CA THR A 215 -10.06 8.71 12.35
C THR A 215 -10.73 9.57 11.26
N LYS A 216 -12.05 9.80 11.39
CA LYS A 216 -12.78 10.71 10.48
C LYS A 216 -12.20 12.13 10.51
N GLU A 217 -11.79 12.58 11.69
CA GLU A 217 -11.19 13.90 11.92
C GLU A 217 -9.83 14.02 11.21
N GLU A 218 -8.96 13.01 11.35
CA GLU A 218 -7.67 12.96 10.68
C GLU A 218 -7.81 12.91 9.16
N ILE A 219 -8.78 12.14 8.63
CA ILE A 219 -9.07 12.12 7.18
C ILE A 219 -9.53 13.50 6.71
N LYS A 220 -10.41 14.17 7.48
CA LYS A 220 -10.90 15.51 7.17
C LYS A 220 -9.77 16.53 7.18
N GLU A 221 -8.91 16.50 8.19
CA GLU A 221 -7.72 17.38 8.28
C GLU A 221 -6.77 17.14 7.11
N LEU A 222 -6.46 15.89 6.81
CA LEU A 222 -5.62 15.50 5.67
C LEU A 222 -6.22 16.02 4.35
N SER A 223 -7.52 15.86 4.14
CA SER A 223 -8.22 16.33 2.93
C SER A 223 -8.27 17.84 2.80
N SER A 224 -8.07 18.58 3.88
CA SER A 224 -8.06 20.05 3.89
C SER A 224 -6.74 20.64 3.35
N SER A 225 -5.67 19.86 3.34
CA SER A 225 -4.40 20.25 2.72
C SER A 225 -4.55 20.31 1.20
N PRO A 226 -4.08 21.36 0.51
CA PRO A 226 -4.06 21.44 -0.94
C PRO A 226 -3.08 20.45 -1.58
N LEU A 227 -2.22 19.82 -0.77
CA LEU A 227 -1.24 18.83 -1.21
C LEU A 227 -1.73 17.38 -1.07
N ALA A 228 -2.88 17.16 -0.40
CA ALA A 228 -3.40 15.83 -0.16
C ALA A 228 -4.72 15.59 -0.91
N THR A 229 -4.77 14.53 -1.69
CA THR A 229 -5.99 14.02 -2.33
C THR A 229 -6.41 12.74 -1.64
N ILE A 230 -7.71 12.55 -1.39
CA ILE A 230 -8.25 11.32 -0.82
C ILE A 230 -8.87 10.48 -1.92
N GLY A 231 -8.55 9.18 -1.93
CA GLY A 231 -9.14 8.15 -2.77
C GLY A 231 -9.69 6.98 -1.94
N SER A 232 -10.49 6.12 -2.55
CA SER A 232 -11.06 4.94 -1.91
C SER A 232 -10.09 3.75 -1.98
N HIS A 233 -9.99 2.99 -0.87
CA HIS A 233 -9.31 1.68 -0.82
C HIS A 233 -10.25 0.56 -0.38
N GLY A 234 -11.52 0.62 -0.82
CA GLY A 234 -12.56 -0.29 -0.39
C GLY A 234 -13.12 0.03 1.00
N TYR A 235 -14.13 -0.74 1.40
CA TYR A 235 -14.79 -0.54 2.69
C TYR A 235 -14.12 -1.38 3.78
N TYR A 236 -13.90 -2.66 3.50
CA TYR A 236 -13.36 -3.66 4.42
C TYR A 236 -11.94 -4.12 4.10
N HIS A 237 -11.33 -3.55 3.05
CA HIS A 237 -10.06 -4.05 2.51
C HIS A 237 -10.13 -5.52 2.08
N ASN A 238 -11.24 -5.95 1.47
CA ASN A 238 -11.34 -7.25 0.84
C ASN A 238 -10.62 -7.28 -0.51
N ASP A 239 -10.12 -8.45 -0.90
CA ASP A 239 -9.73 -8.67 -2.28
C ASP A 239 -10.98 -8.68 -3.16
N LEU A 240 -11.23 -7.57 -3.88
CA LEU A 240 -12.44 -7.39 -4.67
C LEU A 240 -12.56 -8.37 -5.84
N SER A 241 -11.48 -9.07 -6.18
CA SER A 241 -11.48 -10.14 -7.18
C SER A 241 -11.97 -11.50 -6.64
N GLN A 242 -12.02 -11.66 -5.32
CA GLN A 242 -12.36 -12.91 -4.65
C GLN A 242 -13.76 -12.94 -4.01
N VAL A 243 -14.38 -11.77 -3.82
CA VAL A 243 -15.75 -11.65 -3.32
C VAL A 243 -16.76 -11.60 -4.47
N SER A 244 -18.06 -11.73 -4.16
CA SER A 244 -19.10 -11.59 -5.21
C SER A 244 -19.05 -10.20 -5.83
N ILE A 245 -19.46 -10.08 -7.10
CA ILE A 245 -19.48 -8.78 -7.79
C ILE A 245 -20.41 -7.77 -7.10
N ASN A 246 -21.48 -8.25 -6.46
CA ASN A 246 -22.40 -7.43 -5.70
C ASN A 246 -21.72 -6.88 -4.43
N ASP A 247 -20.96 -7.71 -3.72
CA ASP A 247 -20.20 -7.30 -2.53
C ASP A 247 -19.10 -6.33 -2.90
N ALA A 248 -18.34 -6.61 -3.97
CA ALA A 248 -17.32 -5.71 -4.49
C ALA A 248 -17.90 -4.33 -4.88
N SER A 249 -19.06 -4.32 -5.55
CA SER A 249 -19.78 -3.09 -5.94
C SER A 249 -20.25 -2.32 -4.71
N ASN A 250 -20.81 -3.01 -3.70
CA ASN A 250 -21.27 -2.41 -2.45
C ASN A 250 -20.11 -1.83 -1.65
N GLU A 251 -18.98 -2.55 -1.52
CA GLU A 251 -17.78 -2.02 -0.86
C GLU A 251 -17.28 -0.72 -1.49
N MET A 252 -17.13 -0.71 -2.82
CA MET A 252 -16.66 0.47 -3.54
C MET A 252 -17.62 1.65 -3.39
N ARG A 253 -18.93 1.41 -3.50
CA ARG A 253 -19.96 2.45 -3.35
C ARG A 253 -20.01 3.03 -1.95
N SER A 254 -20.05 2.16 -0.92
CA SER A 254 -20.14 2.58 0.48
C SER A 254 -18.88 3.34 0.92
N SER A 255 -17.69 2.86 0.51
CA SER A 255 -16.44 3.55 0.77
C SER A 255 -16.40 4.95 0.13
N LYS A 256 -16.79 5.05 -1.15
CA LYS A 256 -16.90 6.35 -1.84
C LYS A 256 -17.80 7.30 -1.08
N GLN A 257 -19.02 6.88 -0.78
CA GLN A 257 -20.01 7.73 -0.09
C GLN A 257 -19.53 8.16 1.29
N TRP A 258 -18.95 7.26 2.06
CA TRP A 258 -18.43 7.57 3.39
C TRP A 258 -17.31 8.61 3.34
N LEU A 259 -16.36 8.46 2.41
CA LEU A 259 -15.27 9.42 2.23
C LEU A 259 -15.76 10.78 1.72
N GLU A 260 -16.73 10.80 0.80
CA GLU A 260 -17.37 12.05 0.32
C GLU A 260 -18.08 12.79 1.46
N ASN A 261 -18.77 12.07 2.36
CA ASN A 261 -19.41 12.66 3.54
C ASN A 261 -18.40 13.29 4.52
N ILE A 262 -17.21 12.69 4.67
CA ILE A 262 -16.16 13.23 5.56
C ILE A 262 -15.47 14.43 4.94
N THR A 263 -15.08 14.31 3.68
CA THR A 263 -14.22 15.31 3.03
C THR A 263 -14.99 16.47 2.44
N GLY A 264 -16.29 16.29 2.15
CA GLY A 264 -17.11 17.23 1.39
C GLY A 264 -16.66 17.40 -0.06
N LYS A 265 -15.84 16.48 -0.58
CA LYS A 265 -15.25 16.51 -1.92
C LYS A 265 -15.59 15.22 -2.68
N PRO A 266 -15.73 15.26 -4.03
CA PRO A 266 -15.88 14.05 -4.83
C PRO A 266 -14.68 13.11 -4.67
N ILE A 267 -14.96 11.81 -4.59
CA ILE A 267 -13.93 10.75 -4.55
C ILE A 267 -13.94 10.03 -5.90
N ASN A 268 -13.03 10.42 -6.78
CA ASN A 268 -12.97 9.94 -8.17
C ASN A 268 -11.98 8.79 -8.37
N ALA A 269 -11.08 8.59 -7.39
CA ALA A 269 -10.01 7.58 -7.47
C ALA A 269 -10.30 6.38 -6.56
N VAL A 270 -10.03 5.17 -7.06
CA VAL A 270 -10.01 3.93 -6.27
C VAL A 270 -8.74 3.14 -6.54
N ALA A 271 -8.04 2.74 -5.48
CA ALA A 271 -6.99 1.75 -5.54
C ALA A 271 -7.56 0.40 -5.07
N PHE A 272 -7.38 -0.64 -5.86
CA PHE A 272 -7.89 -1.97 -5.52
C PHE A 272 -7.02 -2.60 -4.43
N PRO A 273 -7.60 -3.07 -3.31
CA PRO A 273 -6.86 -3.80 -2.29
C PRO A 273 -6.06 -4.96 -2.90
N TYR A 274 -4.83 -5.13 -2.44
CA TYR A 274 -3.85 -6.10 -3.00
C TYR A 274 -3.47 -5.87 -4.47
N GLY A 275 -3.98 -4.83 -5.11
CA GLY A 275 -3.82 -4.56 -6.54
C GLY A 275 -4.64 -5.49 -7.45
N ASN A 276 -5.50 -6.35 -6.88
CA ASN A 276 -6.27 -7.36 -7.60
C ASN A 276 -7.63 -6.83 -8.07
N TYR A 277 -8.04 -7.26 -9.27
CA TYR A 277 -9.33 -6.92 -9.85
C TYR A 277 -9.77 -7.95 -10.89
N THR A 278 -11.03 -7.89 -11.29
CA THR A 278 -11.56 -8.59 -12.45
C THR A 278 -12.07 -7.58 -13.47
N ARG A 279 -12.32 -8.02 -14.72
CA ARG A 279 -12.97 -7.16 -15.73
C ARG A 279 -14.31 -6.61 -15.26
N GLN A 280 -15.06 -7.41 -14.48
CA GLN A 280 -16.34 -6.99 -13.91
C GLN A 280 -16.15 -5.92 -12.84
N VAL A 281 -15.15 -6.05 -11.97
CA VAL A 281 -14.81 -5.03 -10.94
C VAL A 281 -14.45 -3.69 -11.60
N ILE A 282 -13.63 -3.69 -12.66
CA ILE A 282 -13.33 -2.47 -13.44
C ILE A 282 -14.61 -1.83 -13.97
N LYS A 283 -15.50 -2.64 -14.56
CA LYS A 283 -16.77 -2.14 -15.12
C LYS A 283 -17.67 -1.53 -14.04
N GLU A 284 -17.79 -2.18 -12.89
CA GLU A 284 -18.58 -1.67 -11.77
C GLU A 284 -17.96 -0.40 -11.16
N ALA A 285 -16.63 -0.35 -10.98
CA ALA A 285 -15.96 0.86 -10.51
C ALA A 285 -16.28 2.08 -11.41
N LYS A 286 -16.22 1.91 -12.72
CA LYS A 286 -16.60 2.97 -13.68
C LYS A 286 -18.07 3.37 -13.57
N LYS A 287 -18.99 2.42 -13.38
CA LYS A 287 -20.44 2.71 -13.20
C LYS A 287 -20.71 3.46 -11.90
N ILE A 288 -19.93 3.21 -10.84
CA ILE A 288 -20.02 3.92 -9.55
C ILE A 288 -19.53 5.36 -9.69
N GLY A 289 -18.79 5.68 -10.75
CA GLY A 289 -18.27 7.01 -11.02
C GLY A 289 -16.81 7.20 -10.58
N PHE A 290 -16.04 6.12 -10.50
CA PHE A 290 -14.58 6.23 -10.44
C PHE A 290 -14.02 6.35 -11.86
N ASP A 291 -13.19 7.33 -12.11
CA ASP A 291 -12.49 7.58 -13.37
C ASP A 291 -10.97 7.39 -13.28
N GLN A 292 -10.47 7.20 -12.06
CA GLN A 292 -9.07 6.92 -11.76
C GLN A 292 -8.97 5.59 -10.99
N LEU A 293 -8.59 4.53 -11.70
CA LEU A 293 -8.53 3.15 -11.19
C LEU A 293 -7.06 2.74 -11.07
N LEU A 294 -6.65 2.25 -9.89
CA LEU A 294 -5.25 1.95 -9.61
C LEU A 294 -5.07 0.49 -9.17
N ALA A 295 -4.16 -0.18 -9.85
CA ALA A 295 -3.71 -1.53 -9.54
C ALA A 295 -2.19 -1.55 -9.24
N THR A 296 -1.62 -2.68 -8.91
CA THR A 296 -0.15 -2.86 -8.85
C THR A 296 0.41 -3.29 -10.19
N ASP A 297 -0.32 -4.17 -10.89
CA ASP A 297 0.08 -4.70 -12.20
C ASP A 297 -1.14 -4.74 -13.13
N PHE A 298 -0.92 -4.65 -14.44
CA PHE A 298 -1.93 -4.96 -15.43
C PHE A 298 -2.13 -6.49 -15.53
N LEU A 299 -3.38 -6.94 -15.42
CA LEU A 299 -3.75 -8.36 -15.42
C LEU A 299 -4.26 -8.84 -16.79
N PHE A 300 -4.76 -7.94 -17.63
CA PHE A 300 -5.35 -8.27 -18.91
C PHE A 300 -4.73 -7.44 -20.04
N PRO A 301 -4.67 -7.95 -21.29
CA PRO A 301 -4.08 -7.22 -22.42
C PRO A 301 -4.73 -5.85 -22.68
N GLU A 302 -6.05 -5.75 -22.49
CA GLU A 302 -6.82 -4.51 -22.68
C GLU A 302 -6.49 -3.41 -21.65
N ASP A 303 -5.89 -3.74 -20.52
CA ASP A 303 -5.55 -2.79 -19.45
C ASP A 303 -4.56 -1.72 -19.94
N HIS A 304 -3.67 -2.09 -20.86
CA HIS A 304 -2.69 -1.17 -21.45
C HIS A 304 -3.35 -0.01 -22.25
N THR A 305 -4.57 -0.20 -22.70
CA THR A 305 -5.33 0.80 -23.48
C THR A 305 -6.41 1.50 -22.68
N ASP A 306 -6.71 1.00 -21.47
CA ASP A 306 -7.71 1.60 -20.59
C ASP A 306 -7.22 2.94 -20.03
N LYS A 307 -7.92 4.03 -20.40
CA LYS A 307 -7.55 5.37 -19.94
C LYS A 307 -7.77 5.60 -18.45
N ALA A 308 -8.66 4.84 -17.83
CA ALA A 308 -8.96 4.96 -16.39
C ALA A 308 -8.02 4.11 -15.52
N LEU A 309 -7.45 3.01 -16.02
CA LEU A 309 -6.61 2.10 -15.23
C LEU A 309 -5.13 2.47 -15.32
N ARG A 310 -4.44 2.42 -14.19
CA ARG A 310 -2.99 2.61 -14.09
C ARG A 310 -2.36 1.58 -13.16
N GLU A 311 -1.17 1.10 -13.54
CA GLU A 311 -0.30 0.33 -12.67
C GLU A 311 0.56 1.24 -11.79
N ARG A 312 0.99 0.73 -10.63
CA ARG A 312 1.80 1.45 -9.66
C ARG A 312 2.95 0.58 -9.18
N MET A 313 4.08 1.17 -8.90
CA MET A 313 5.25 0.49 -8.37
C MET A 313 5.30 0.61 -6.84
N THR A 314 5.24 -0.52 -6.14
CA THR A 314 5.39 -0.56 -4.68
C THR A 314 6.83 -0.33 -4.28
N ILE A 315 7.07 0.53 -3.30
CA ILE A 315 8.40 0.83 -2.76
C ILE A 315 8.93 -0.37 -1.96
N ASN A 316 10.21 -0.68 -2.16
CA ASN A 316 10.87 -1.77 -1.47
C ASN A 316 11.69 -1.24 -0.27
N PRO A 317 11.30 -1.56 0.99
CA PRO A 317 11.97 -1.06 2.18
C PRO A 317 13.34 -1.71 2.48
N TYR A 318 13.74 -2.71 1.71
CA TYR A 318 14.95 -3.51 1.97
C TYR A 318 16.17 -3.12 1.13
N ILE A 319 16.06 -2.08 0.31
CA ILE A 319 17.15 -1.64 -0.57
C ILE A 319 17.52 -0.20 -0.26
N SER A 320 18.74 0.18 -0.63
CA SER A 320 19.21 1.57 -0.49
C SER A 320 18.39 2.53 -1.34
N ILE A 321 18.43 3.82 -0.98
CA ILE A 321 17.79 4.88 -1.75
C ILE A 321 18.28 4.88 -3.22
N ASN A 322 19.57 4.67 -3.47
CA ASN A 322 20.13 4.64 -4.82
C ASN A 322 19.54 3.51 -5.65
N ASN A 323 19.45 2.31 -5.09
CA ASN A 323 18.86 1.17 -5.76
C ASN A 323 17.34 1.35 -5.96
N GLN A 324 16.65 1.99 -5.00
CA GLN A 324 15.24 2.33 -5.14
C GLN A 324 15.03 3.31 -6.31
N MET A 325 15.84 4.36 -6.42
CA MET A 325 15.72 5.36 -7.49
C MET A 325 16.03 4.78 -8.88
N ILE A 326 17.04 3.92 -8.97
CA ILE A 326 17.34 3.18 -10.20
C ILE A 326 16.15 2.29 -10.60
N ALA A 327 15.60 1.55 -9.64
CA ALA A 327 14.43 0.69 -9.90
C ALA A 327 13.20 1.49 -10.36
N ILE A 328 12.96 2.67 -9.80
CA ILE A 328 11.87 3.58 -10.21
C ILE A 328 12.05 4.02 -11.67
N ILE A 329 13.25 4.42 -12.07
CA ILE A 329 13.54 4.81 -13.46
C ILE A 329 13.38 3.61 -14.41
N ASP A 330 13.94 2.46 -14.04
CA ASP A 330 13.89 1.22 -14.85
C ASP A 330 12.50 0.57 -14.89
N GLY A 331 11.62 0.91 -13.94
CA GLY A 331 10.28 0.33 -13.80
C GLY A 331 10.25 -1.10 -13.25
N LYS A 332 11.35 -1.59 -12.69
CA LYS A 332 11.46 -2.94 -12.12
C LYS A 332 12.62 -3.06 -11.14
N TYR A 333 12.47 -3.99 -10.22
CA TYR A 333 13.54 -4.41 -9.31
C TYR A 333 14.42 -5.47 -9.99
N LYS A 334 15.73 -5.21 -10.07
CA LYS A 334 16.75 -6.12 -10.64
C LYS A 334 17.42 -6.95 -9.56
#